data_7a64c80135ae21170704442c185f8368
#
_entry.id   7a64c80135ae21170704442c185f8368
#
_cell.length_a   1.000
_cell.length_b   1.000
_cell.length_c   1.000
_cell.angle_alpha   90.00
_cell.angle_beta   90.00
_cell.angle_gamma   90.00
#
_symmetry.space_group_name_H-M   'P 1'
#
loop_
_entity.id
_entity.type
_entity.pdbx_description
1 polymer ?
#
loop_
_entity_poly.entity_id
_entity_poly.type
_entity_poly.pdbx_seq_one_letter_code
_entity_poly.pdbx_strand_id
1 'polypeptide(L)'
;MNILKIDICPLCGKKHFQKLMTCTDHYATGENFDVYMCDSCGFIFTQHAPCEAEIGRYYDSPDYISHSNTHKGLMNKVYHWVRQYMLISKAHLIKHHSGLSRGILLDIGTGTGYFAHAMQSKGWRVRAIEKNEATRKFAADNFGIQVDAPGALESYEDASFDVVTLWHVMEHLEQLNETWAQLSRILKDRGILVVAVPNPRSYDAAKYKEQWAAYDVPRHLWHFTPAVMQQFGAKYGFILADQRPMPFDAFYVSMLSEKYQKHAFPFLRGMIVGIKAWFSTLINKERSSSMIYVFRKKQ
;
A
#
# COMPACT_ATOMS: atom_id res chain seq x y z
N MET A 1 -3.26 -26.80 2.68
CA MET A 1 -2.93 -25.36 2.56
C MET A 1 -3.68 -24.82 1.36
N ASN A 2 -4.62 -23.92 1.56
CA ASN A 2 -5.33 -23.29 0.47
C ASN A 2 -4.43 -22.24 -0.19
N ILE A 3 -4.20 -22.39 -1.49
CA ILE A 3 -3.27 -21.56 -2.25
C ILE A 3 -4.06 -20.73 -3.27
N LEU A 4 -3.80 -19.45 -3.32
CA LEU A 4 -4.32 -18.56 -4.33
C LEU A 4 -3.60 -18.82 -5.66
N LYS A 5 -4.31 -19.41 -6.62
CA LYS A 5 -3.82 -19.62 -7.97
C LYS A 5 -4.47 -18.65 -8.93
N ILE A 6 -3.64 -17.87 -9.62
CA ILE A 6 -4.11 -16.87 -10.58
C ILE A 6 -4.03 -17.48 -11.98
N ASP A 7 -5.16 -17.94 -12.49
CA ASP A 7 -5.28 -18.52 -13.84
C ASP A 7 -5.75 -17.50 -14.89
N ILE A 8 -6.30 -16.36 -14.43
CA ILE A 8 -6.84 -15.30 -15.28
C ILE A 8 -6.33 -13.95 -14.73
N CYS A 9 -5.74 -13.14 -15.59
CA CYS A 9 -5.29 -11.80 -15.21
C CYS A 9 -6.48 -10.94 -14.73
N PRO A 10 -6.47 -10.43 -13.48
CA PRO A 10 -7.58 -9.65 -12.96
C PRO A 10 -7.77 -8.30 -13.68
N LEU A 11 -6.74 -7.81 -14.38
CA LEU A 11 -6.86 -6.57 -15.15
C LEU A 11 -7.47 -6.81 -16.54
N CYS A 12 -6.86 -7.68 -17.36
CA CYS A 12 -7.20 -7.80 -18.78
C CYS A 12 -7.93 -9.10 -19.17
N GLY A 13 -8.13 -10.04 -18.24
CA GLY A 13 -8.83 -11.31 -18.48
C GLY A 13 -8.04 -12.36 -19.29
N LYS A 14 -6.79 -12.09 -19.65
CA LYS A 14 -5.94 -13.04 -20.39
C LYS A 14 -5.30 -14.08 -19.48
N LYS A 15 -4.82 -15.20 -20.06
CA LYS A 15 -4.31 -16.37 -19.32
C LYS A 15 -2.82 -16.66 -19.54
N HIS A 16 -2.14 -15.83 -20.31
CA HIS A 16 -0.71 -16.02 -20.63
C HIS A 16 0.16 -15.20 -19.71
N PHE A 17 1.01 -15.87 -18.97
CA PHE A 17 1.88 -15.29 -17.95
C PHE A 17 3.29 -15.81 -18.10
N GLN A 18 4.28 -14.95 -17.94
CA GLN A 18 5.68 -15.34 -17.83
C GLN A 18 6.18 -15.17 -16.40
N LYS A 19 6.99 -16.12 -15.96
CA LYS A 19 7.69 -15.99 -14.69
C LYS A 19 8.78 -14.93 -14.82
N LEU A 20 8.75 -13.91 -13.94
CA LEU A 20 9.78 -12.87 -13.91
C LEU A 20 10.95 -13.28 -13.00
N MET A 21 10.65 -13.76 -11.82
CA MET A 21 11.65 -14.08 -10.81
C MET A 21 11.07 -14.95 -9.70
N THR A 22 11.93 -15.45 -8.84
CA THR A 22 11.55 -16.05 -7.56
C THR A 22 12.06 -15.15 -6.44
N CYS A 23 11.15 -14.72 -5.54
CA CYS A 23 11.47 -13.92 -4.37
C CYS A 23 11.35 -14.77 -3.10
N THR A 24 12.14 -14.44 -2.08
CA THR A 24 12.12 -15.13 -0.78
C THR A 24 11.36 -14.28 0.24
N ASP A 25 10.54 -14.93 1.09
CA ASP A 25 10.00 -14.30 2.29
C ASP A 25 11.15 -14.14 3.32
N HIS A 26 11.83 -13.03 3.26
CA HIS A 26 12.89 -12.70 4.21
C HIS A 26 12.39 -12.28 5.59
N TYR A 27 11.07 -12.07 5.70
CA TYR A 27 10.46 -11.48 6.87
C TYR A 27 10.12 -12.52 7.95
N ALA A 28 9.51 -13.64 7.56
CA ALA A 28 8.97 -14.61 8.50
C ALA A 28 9.47 -16.05 8.26
N THR A 29 9.30 -16.61 7.06
CA THR A 29 9.39 -18.07 6.85
C THR A 29 10.65 -18.51 6.09
N GLY A 30 11.24 -17.67 5.28
CA GLY A 30 12.31 -18.04 4.35
C GLY A 30 11.83 -18.83 3.11
N GLU A 31 10.52 -19.01 2.94
CA GLU A 31 9.94 -19.69 1.80
C GLU A 31 10.07 -18.85 0.51
N ASN A 32 10.08 -19.54 -0.64
CA ASN A 32 10.21 -18.91 -1.94
C ASN A 32 8.85 -18.84 -2.66
N PHE A 33 8.60 -17.70 -3.31
CA PHE A 33 7.40 -17.45 -4.10
C PHE A 33 7.75 -16.92 -5.48
N ASP A 34 7.03 -17.38 -6.49
CA ASP A 34 7.26 -16.97 -7.86
C ASP A 34 6.43 -15.72 -8.19
N VAL A 35 7.08 -14.74 -8.77
CA VAL A 35 6.47 -13.51 -9.27
C VAL A 35 6.31 -13.64 -10.79
N TYR A 36 5.09 -13.45 -11.26
CA TYR A 36 4.71 -13.56 -12.68
C TYR A 36 4.26 -12.21 -13.24
N MET A 37 4.32 -12.10 -14.55
CA MET A 37 3.80 -10.95 -15.28
C MET A 37 2.85 -11.42 -16.39
N CYS A 38 1.73 -10.73 -16.55
CA CYS A 38 0.83 -10.94 -17.69
C CYS A 38 1.46 -10.41 -18.98
N ASP A 39 1.58 -11.26 -19.99
CA ASP A 39 2.19 -10.91 -21.29
C ASP A 39 1.41 -9.83 -22.04
N SER A 40 0.09 -9.73 -21.78
CA SER A 40 -0.79 -8.82 -22.52
C SER A 40 -0.84 -7.41 -21.95
N CYS A 41 -0.81 -7.24 -20.60
CA CYS A 41 -0.98 -5.92 -19.97
C CYS A 41 0.16 -5.54 -19.02
N GLY A 42 1.13 -6.43 -18.79
CA GLY A 42 2.26 -6.16 -17.92
C GLY A 42 1.93 -6.14 -16.42
N PHE A 43 0.73 -6.60 -16.01
CA PHE A 43 0.39 -6.71 -14.59
C PHE A 43 1.23 -7.78 -13.91
N ILE A 44 1.84 -7.44 -12.78
CA ILE A 44 2.76 -8.30 -12.02
C ILE A 44 2.06 -8.78 -10.75
N PHE A 45 2.23 -10.07 -10.42
CA PHE A 45 1.59 -10.68 -9.26
C PHE A 45 2.39 -11.85 -8.70
N THR A 46 2.21 -12.12 -7.41
CA THR A 46 2.75 -13.29 -6.72
C THR A 46 1.85 -14.48 -6.98
N GLN A 47 2.40 -15.55 -7.57
CA GLN A 47 1.67 -16.77 -7.89
C GLN A 47 1.78 -17.78 -6.75
N HIS A 48 0.73 -18.57 -6.54
CA HIS A 48 0.65 -19.59 -5.51
C HIS A 48 0.87 -19.07 -4.07
N ALA A 49 0.49 -17.82 -3.82
CA ALA A 49 0.50 -17.27 -2.49
C ALA A 49 -0.52 -18.00 -1.59
N PRO A 50 -0.29 -18.07 -0.27
CA PRO A 50 -1.31 -18.54 0.67
C PRO A 50 -2.56 -17.67 0.57
N CYS A 51 -3.76 -18.28 0.65
CA CYS A 51 -5.00 -17.52 0.72
C CYS A 51 -5.11 -16.75 2.06
N GLU A 52 -6.09 -15.87 2.15
CA GLU A 52 -6.28 -15.00 3.32
C GLU A 52 -6.42 -15.77 4.65
N ALA A 53 -7.00 -16.95 4.62
CA ALA A 53 -7.14 -17.80 5.80
C ALA A 53 -5.82 -18.41 6.30
N GLU A 54 -4.81 -18.52 5.42
CA GLU A 54 -3.52 -19.16 5.71
C GLU A 54 -2.36 -18.15 5.84
N ILE A 55 -2.57 -16.90 5.44
CA ILE A 55 -1.50 -15.88 5.37
C ILE A 55 -0.99 -15.47 6.76
N GLY A 56 -1.73 -15.76 7.83
CA GLY A 56 -1.43 -15.31 9.20
C GLY A 56 0.00 -15.59 9.64
N ARG A 57 0.54 -16.79 9.37
CA ARG A 57 1.90 -17.19 9.76
C ARG A 57 3.01 -16.32 9.13
N TYR A 58 2.73 -15.65 8.04
CA TYR A 58 3.67 -14.74 7.36
C TYR A 58 3.69 -13.34 7.98
N TYR A 59 2.79 -13.07 8.93
CA TYR A 59 2.77 -11.87 9.76
C TYR A 59 3.33 -12.12 11.17
N ASP A 60 3.54 -13.39 11.56
CA ASP A 60 4.07 -13.78 12.87
C ASP A 60 5.61 -13.62 12.91
N SER A 61 6.05 -12.36 12.92
CA SER A 61 7.47 -12.04 13.09
C SER A 61 7.67 -11.10 14.28
N PRO A 62 8.70 -11.31 15.12
CA PRO A 62 9.05 -10.37 16.18
C PRO A 62 9.28 -8.94 15.70
N ASP A 63 9.76 -8.80 14.47
CA ASP A 63 9.98 -7.51 13.81
C ASP A 63 8.67 -6.78 13.50
N TYR A 64 7.55 -7.48 13.25
CA TYR A 64 6.25 -6.85 12.99
C TYR A 64 5.68 -6.13 14.22
N ILE A 65 5.85 -6.74 15.38
CA ILE A 65 5.39 -6.16 16.67
C ILE A 65 6.30 -5.00 17.08
N SER A 66 7.58 -5.01 16.73
CA SER A 66 8.54 -3.97 17.12
C SER A 66 8.39 -2.65 16.38
N HIS A 67 7.75 -2.64 15.22
CA HIS A 67 7.47 -1.39 14.48
C HIS A 67 6.52 -0.44 15.21
N SER A 68 5.78 -0.91 16.21
CA SER A 68 4.84 -0.08 16.97
C SER A 68 5.43 0.56 18.23
N ASN A 69 6.56 0.09 18.80
CA ASN A 69 6.95 0.42 20.18
C ASN A 69 8.43 0.63 20.49
N THR A 70 9.30 1.01 19.58
CA THR A 70 10.68 1.39 19.94
C THR A 70 10.73 2.81 20.49
N HIS A 71 10.77 2.93 21.82
CA HIS A 71 10.63 4.21 22.54
C HIS A 71 11.93 4.94 22.87
N LYS A 72 13.12 4.55 22.38
CA LYS A 72 14.38 5.21 22.79
C LYS A 72 15.33 5.47 21.62
N GLY A 73 15.83 6.71 21.52
CA GLY A 73 16.96 7.09 20.67
C GLY A 73 16.64 8.14 19.60
N LEU A 74 17.70 8.64 18.94
CA LEU A 74 17.64 9.65 17.87
C LEU A 74 16.80 9.15 16.67
N MET A 75 16.89 7.87 16.33
CA MET A 75 16.13 7.24 15.26
C MET A 75 14.62 7.35 15.48
N ASN A 76 14.16 7.22 16.73
CA ASN A 76 12.76 7.36 17.06
C ASN A 76 12.26 8.80 16.85
N LYS A 77 13.07 9.80 17.18
CA LYS A 77 12.72 11.21 16.91
C LYS A 77 12.60 11.48 15.41
N VAL A 78 13.50 10.94 14.59
CA VAL A 78 13.43 11.05 13.12
C VAL A 78 12.17 10.35 12.59
N TYR A 79 11.88 9.13 13.06
CA TYR A 79 10.67 8.41 12.68
C TYR A 79 9.39 9.21 13.03
N HIS A 80 9.28 9.76 14.24
CA HIS A 80 8.13 10.57 14.63
C HIS A 80 8.02 11.85 13.78
N TRP A 81 9.13 12.50 13.46
CA TRP A 81 9.14 13.69 12.61
C TRP A 81 8.67 13.36 11.19
N VAL A 82 9.21 12.29 10.57
CA VAL A 82 8.79 11.82 9.26
C VAL A 82 7.30 11.45 9.27
N ARG A 83 6.84 10.73 10.29
CA ARG A 83 5.41 10.39 10.43
C ARG A 83 4.53 11.63 10.48
N GLN A 84 4.88 12.63 11.30
CA GLN A 84 4.11 13.89 11.39
C GLN A 84 4.08 14.63 10.06
N TYR A 85 5.23 14.75 9.41
CA TYR A 85 5.31 15.33 8.08
C TYR A 85 4.40 14.62 7.08
N MET A 86 4.42 13.28 7.06
CA MET A 86 3.59 12.48 6.15
C MET A 86 2.10 12.64 6.46
N LEU A 87 1.70 12.70 7.72
CA LEU A 87 0.30 12.95 8.10
C LEU A 87 -0.19 14.32 7.62
N ILE A 88 0.62 15.35 7.77
CA ILE A 88 0.31 16.70 7.27
C ILE A 88 0.22 16.70 5.73
N SER A 89 1.18 16.08 5.06
CA SER A 89 1.22 15.96 3.60
C SER A 89 0.00 15.22 3.04
N LYS A 90 -0.37 14.07 3.66
CA LYS A 90 -1.57 13.30 3.29
C LYS A 90 -2.85 14.12 3.47
N ALA A 91 -3.00 14.82 4.60
CA ALA A 91 -4.16 15.67 4.85
C ALA A 91 -4.25 16.84 3.85
N HIS A 92 -3.11 17.45 3.50
CA HIS A 92 -3.04 18.50 2.48
C HIS A 92 -3.43 17.99 1.09
N LEU A 93 -2.92 16.81 0.70
CA LEU A 93 -3.29 16.14 -0.55
C LEU A 93 -4.81 15.95 -0.64
N ILE A 94 -5.43 15.42 0.42
CA ILE A 94 -6.88 15.20 0.46
C ILE A 94 -7.64 16.52 0.32
N LYS A 95 -7.28 17.54 1.11
CA LYS A 95 -7.92 18.86 1.04
C LYS A 95 -7.80 19.47 -0.38
N HIS A 96 -6.62 19.38 -0.98
CA HIS A 96 -6.36 19.93 -2.31
C HIS A 96 -7.21 19.27 -3.38
N HIS A 97 -7.27 17.92 -3.39
CA HIS A 97 -7.96 17.19 -4.45
C HIS A 97 -9.46 17.05 -4.22
N SER A 98 -9.94 16.98 -2.99
CA SER A 98 -11.38 16.94 -2.70
C SER A 98 -12.02 18.33 -2.77
N GLY A 99 -11.25 19.40 -2.58
CA GLY A 99 -11.76 20.75 -2.40
C GLY A 99 -12.48 20.96 -1.06
N LEU A 100 -12.48 19.96 -0.18
CA LEU A 100 -13.23 19.96 1.07
C LEU A 100 -12.29 20.19 2.26
N SER A 101 -12.74 20.97 3.23
CA SER A 101 -12.08 21.12 4.54
C SER A 101 -12.57 20.09 5.56
N ARG A 102 -13.75 19.50 5.34
CA ARG A 102 -14.39 18.45 6.15
C ARG A 102 -15.38 17.67 5.30
N GLY A 103 -15.64 16.43 5.65
CA GLY A 103 -16.53 15.53 4.91
C GLY A 103 -16.56 14.16 5.59
N ILE A 104 -16.95 13.13 4.84
CA ILE A 104 -16.95 11.73 5.28
C ILE A 104 -15.79 11.01 4.60
N LEU A 105 -14.86 10.50 5.40
CA LEU A 105 -13.67 9.78 4.94
C LEU A 105 -13.71 8.33 5.41
N LEU A 106 -13.39 7.41 4.52
CA LEU A 106 -13.11 6.02 4.83
C LEU A 106 -11.61 5.75 4.65
N ASP A 107 -10.95 5.25 5.71
CA ASP A 107 -9.56 4.80 5.66
C ASP A 107 -9.50 3.27 5.74
N ILE A 108 -9.19 2.62 4.63
CA ILE A 108 -9.12 1.15 4.55
C ILE A 108 -7.69 0.72 4.86
N GLY A 109 -7.54 -0.25 5.78
CA GLY A 109 -6.25 -0.68 6.32
C GLY A 109 -5.63 0.41 7.20
N THR A 110 -6.43 0.99 8.11
CA THR A 110 -6.01 2.15 8.91
C THR A 110 -4.85 1.85 9.86
N GLY A 111 -4.51 0.58 10.08
CA GLY A 111 -3.50 0.18 11.04
C GLY A 111 -3.84 0.71 12.43
N THR A 112 -2.86 1.29 13.10
CA THR A 112 -3.02 1.88 14.45
C THR A 112 -3.82 3.18 14.48
N GLY A 113 -4.38 3.64 13.35
CA GLY A 113 -5.34 4.76 13.31
C GLY A 113 -4.74 6.17 13.32
N TYR A 114 -3.42 6.34 13.25
CA TYR A 114 -2.80 7.69 13.30
C TYR A 114 -3.28 8.63 12.20
N PHE A 115 -3.44 8.11 10.97
CA PHE A 115 -3.92 8.94 9.86
C PHE A 115 -5.41 9.28 10.03
N ALA A 116 -6.23 8.29 10.37
CA ALA A 116 -7.64 8.46 10.66
C ALA A 116 -7.85 9.50 11.77
N HIS A 117 -7.08 9.42 12.88
CA HIS A 117 -7.10 10.40 13.96
C HIS A 117 -6.67 11.80 13.50
N ALA A 118 -5.63 11.91 12.68
CA ALA A 118 -5.20 13.21 12.15
C ALA A 118 -6.28 13.87 11.28
N MET A 119 -7.06 13.08 10.53
CA MET A 119 -8.19 13.58 9.74
C MET A 119 -9.38 13.95 10.64
N GLN A 120 -9.69 13.13 11.64
CA GLN A 120 -10.73 13.42 12.63
C GLN A 120 -10.45 14.75 13.37
N SER A 121 -9.20 14.96 13.79
CA SER A 121 -8.76 16.20 14.44
C SER A 121 -8.89 17.44 13.55
N LYS A 122 -8.99 17.25 12.23
CA LYS A 122 -9.24 18.31 11.24
C LYS A 122 -10.73 18.48 10.89
N GLY A 123 -11.62 17.82 11.62
CA GLY A 123 -13.06 17.94 11.47
C GLY A 123 -13.71 17.01 10.44
N TRP A 124 -13.00 15.98 9.99
CA TRP A 124 -13.57 14.94 9.14
C TRP A 124 -14.35 13.93 9.98
N ARG A 125 -15.49 13.45 9.46
CA ARG A 125 -16.14 12.25 9.98
C ARG A 125 -15.43 11.05 9.40
N VAL A 126 -14.68 10.32 10.24
CA VAL A 126 -13.83 9.22 9.79
C VAL A 126 -14.48 7.88 10.16
N ARG A 127 -14.57 7.00 9.16
CA ARG A 127 -14.76 5.56 9.33
C ARG A 127 -13.47 4.89 8.93
N ALA A 128 -13.18 3.75 9.52
CA ALA A 128 -11.97 3.02 9.23
C ALA A 128 -12.24 1.52 9.15
N ILE A 129 -11.44 0.83 8.35
CA ILE A 129 -11.42 -0.65 8.26
C ILE A 129 -10.02 -1.12 8.59
N GLU A 130 -9.90 -2.18 9.42
CA GLU A 130 -8.65 -2.85 9.71
C GLU A 130 -8.88 -4.33 9.94
N LYS A 131 -7.99 -5.18 9.41
CA LYS A 131 -8.09 -6.64 9.53
C LYS A 131 -7.73 -7.12 10.93
N ASN A 132 -6.66 -6.60 11.50
CA ASN A 132 -6.14 -7.05 12.79
C ASN A 132 -6.97 -6.51 13.95
N GLU A 133 -7.56 -7.41 14.76
CA GLU A 133 -8.44 -7.07 15.86
C GLU A 133 -7.74 -6.27 16.96
N ALA A 134 -6.51 -6.65 17.34
CA ALA A 134 -5.74 -5.94 18.35
C ALA A 134 -5.42 -4.51 17.91
N THR A 135 -5.15 -4.33 16.63
CA THR A 135 -4.90 -3.02 16.01
C THR A 135 -6.17 -2.17 15.96
N ARG A 136 -7.34 -2.77 15.64
CA ARG A 136 -8.65 -2.08 15.74
C ARG A 136 -8.91 -1.59 17.15
N LYS A 137 -8.70 -2.46 18.15
CA LYS A 137 -8.88 -2.10 19.57
C LYS A 137 -7.94 -0.98 19.96
N PHE A 138 -6.68 -1.02 19.57
CA PHE A 138 -5.71 0.05 19.82
C PHE A 138 -6.20 1.41 19.28
N ALA A 139 -6.69 1.47 18.06
CA ALA A 139 -7.18 2.69 17.44
C ALA A 139 -8.44 3.21 18.15
N ALA A 140 -9.36 2.34 18.54
CA ALA A 140 -10.55 2.70 19.31
C ALA A 140 -10.18 3.25 20.69
N ASP A 141 -9.34 2.55 21.44
CA ASP A 141 -8.99 2.90 22.84
C ASP A 141 -8.16 4.20 22.92
N ASN A 142 -7.26 4.43 21.94
CA ASN A 142 -6.36 5.58 21.99
C ASN A 142 -6.89 6.83 21.28
N PHE A 143 -7.76 6.66 20.28
CA PHE A 143 -8.19 7.77 19.42
C PHE A 143 -9.72 7.92 19.32
N GLY A 144 -10.51 7.02 19.90
CA GLY A 144 -11.97 7.04 19.81
C GLY A 144 -12.49 6.87 18.38
N ILE A 145 -11.74 6.18 17.50
CA ILE A 145 -12.12 5.97 16.11
C ILE A 145 -12.94 4.68 16.01
N GLN A 146 -14.05 4.74 15.29
CA GLN A 146 -14.79 3.54 14.93
C GLN A 146 -14.06 2.81 13.82
N VAL A 147 -13.53 1.61 14.12
CA VAL A 147 -12.81 0.77 13.16
C VAL A 147 -13.56 -0.54 12.98
N ASP A 148 -14.01 -0.77 11.76
CA ASP A 148 -14.79 -1.94 11.39
C ASP A 148 -13.87 -3.07 10.86
N ALA A 149 -14.38 -4.32 10.83
CA ALA A 149 -13.71 -5.44 10.18
C ALA A 149 -13.87 -5.37 8.66
N PRO A 150 -13.03 -6.07 7.85
CA PRO A 150 -13.06 -5.98 6.38
C PRO A 150 -14.42 -6.20 5.73
N GLY A 151 -15.25 -7.13 6.22
CA GLY A 151 -16.60 -7.38 5.71
C GLY A 151 -17.56 -6.19 5.77
N ALA A 152 -17.24 -5.14 6.53
CA ALA A 152 -18.03 -3.91 6.56
C ALA A 152 -18.02 -3.15 5.23
N LEU A 153 -17.04 -3.37 4.37
CA LEU A 153 -16.94 -2.70 3.06
C LEU A 153 -18.18 -2.95 2.19
N GLU A 154 -18.73 -4.15 2.24
CA GLU A 154 -19.92 -4.55 1.48
C GLU A 154 -21.21 -3.92 2.04
N SER A 155 -21.24 -3.62 3.35
CA SER A 155 -22.42 -3.10 4.03
C SER A 155 -22.57 -1.58 3.95
N TYR A 156 -21.55 -0.85 3.51
CA TYR A 156 -21.66 0.59 3.35
C TYR A 156 -22.61 0.95 2.19
N GLU A 157 -23.37 2.03 2.37
CA GLU A 157 -24.30 2.54 1.37
C GLU A 157 -23.57 3.09 0.14
N ASP A 158 -24.24 3.07 -1.00
CA ASP A 158 -23.76 3.67 -2.23
C ASP A 158 -23.53 5.18 -2.05
N ALA A 159 -22.50 5.70 -2.70
CA ALA A 159 -22.18 7.12 -2.70
C ALA A 159 -22.16 7.77 -1.30
N SER A 160 -21.63 7.06 -0.29
CA SER A 160 -21.63 7.50 1.12
C SER A 160 -20.38 8.29 1.52
N PHE A 161 -19.24 8.10 0.82
CA PHE A 161 -17.97 8.72 1.18
C PHE A 161 -17.53 9.82 0.22
N ASP A 162 -17.03 10.93 0.77
CA ASP A 162 -16.41 12.01 0.01
C ASP A 162 -14.97 11.64 -0.38
N VAL A 163 -14.30 10.88 0.50
CA VAL A 163 -12.91 10.43 0.31
C VAL A 163 -12.77 8.98 0.77
N VAL A 164 -12.10 8.16 -0.03
CA VAL A 164 -11.65 6.82 0.38
C VAL A 164 -10.14 6.74 0.21
N THR A 165 -9.43 6.20 1.22
CA THR A 165 -7.98 6.08 1.22
C THR A 165 -7.52 4.65 1.48
N LEU A 166 -6.48 4.20 0.74
CA LEU A 166 -5.76 2.95 0.95
C LEU A 166 -4.25 3.26 0.92
N TRP A 167 -3.60 3.20 2.07
CA TRP A 167 -2.18 3.48 2.22
C TRP A 167 -1.40 2.20 2.43
N HIS A 168 -0.82 1.62 1.38
CA HIS A 168 -0.16 0.31 1.38
C HIS A 168 -1.10 -0.82 1.82
N VAL A 169 -2.21 -0.96 1.09
CA VAL A 169 -3.26 -1.94 1.39
C VAL A 169 -3.68 -2.70 0.13
N MET A 170 -3.81 -2.01 -1.02
CA MET A 170 -4.34 -2.60 -2.25
C MET A 170 -3.52 -3.81 -2.70
N GLU A 171 -2.22 -3.79 -2.47
CA GLU A 171 -1.28 -4.86 -2.81
C GLU A 171 -1.50 -6.17 -2.02
N HIS A 172 -2.20 -6.09 -0.88
CA HIS A 172 -2.48 -7.23 -0.01
C HIS A 172 -3.85 -7.88 -0.24
N LEU A 173 -4.77 -7.20 -0.92
CA LEU A 173 -6.18 -7.60 -0.98
C LEU A 173 -6.39 -8.77 -1.95
N GLU A 174 -6.83 -9.92 -1.44
CA GLU A 174 -7.07 -11.11 -2.26
C GLU A 174 -8.13 -10.88 -3.33
N GLN A 175 -9.24 -10.24 -2.95
CA GLN A 175 -10.38 -9.94 -3.84
C GLN A 175 -10.22 -8.59 -4.53
N LEU A 176 -9.22 -8.48 -5.41
CA LEU A 176 -8.83 -7.19 -6.02
C LEU A 176 -9.95 -6.56 -6.85
N ASN A 177 -10.61 -7.34 -7.71
CA ASN A 177 -11.65 -6.85 -8.61
C ASN A 177 -12.91 -6.41 -7.84
N GLU A 178 -13.31 -7.22 -6.87
CA GLU A 178 -14.43 -6.96 -5.97
C GLU A 178 -14.18 -5.69 -5.17
N THR A 179 -12.97 -5.52 -4.64
CA THR A 179 -12.58 -4.30 -3.92
C THR A 179 -12.71 -3.06 -4.82
N TRP A 180 -12.18 -3.08 -6.03
CA TRP A 180 -12.31 -1.94 -6.96
C TRP A 180 -13.78 -1.62 -7.27
N ALA A 181 -14.63 -2.64 -7.44
CA ALA A 181 -16.07 -2.46 -7.65
C ALA A 181 -16.72 -1.78 -6.43
N GLN A 182 -16.41 -2.25 -5.21
CA GLN A 182 -16.91 -1.65 -3.97
C GLN A 182 -16.44 -0.20 -3.80
N LEU A 183 -15.16 0.10 -4.07
CA LEU A 183 -14.63 1.47 -4.01
C LEU A 183 -15.39 2.41 -4.96
N SER A 184 -15.71 1.91 -6.17
CA SER A 184 -16.52 2.68 -7.13
C SER A 184 -17.94 2.90 -6.62
N ARG A 185 -18.57 1.91 -6.00
CA ARG A 185 -19.93 1.98 -5.48
C ARG A 185 -20.08 2.96 -4.33
N ILE A 186 -19.21 2.85 -3.32
CA ILE A 186 -19.34 3.63 -2.07
C ILE A 186 -18.87 5.08 -2.20
N LEU A 187 -18.04 5.40 -3.19
CA LEU A 187 -17.55 6.76 -3.39
C LEU A 187 -18.63 7.63 -4.07
N LYS A 188 -18.82 8.84 -3.56
CA LYS A 188 -19.69 9.85 -4.18
C LYS A 188 -19.19 10.26 -5.58
N ASP A 189 -20.06 10.79 -6.44
CA ASP A 189 -19.69 11.18 -7.81
C ASP A 189 -18.57 12.23 -7.87
N ARG A 190 -18.51 13.15 -6.91
CA ARG A 190 -17.43 14.13 -6.78
C ARG A 190 -16.35 13.72 -5.77
N GLY A 191 -16.44 12.50 -5.25
CA GLY A 191 -15.49 11.96 -4.30
C GLY A 191 -14.13 11.66 -4.94
N ILE A 192 -13.14 11.48 -4.08
CA ILE A 192 -11.79 11.07 -4.48
C ILE A 192 -11.39 9.75 -3.83
N LEU A 193 -10.75 8.90 -4.62
CA LEU A 193 -10.08 7.70 -4.15
C LEU A 193 -8.57 7.95 -4.16
N VAL A 194 -7.91 7.70 -3.02
CA VAL A 194 -6.44 7.82 -2.89
C VAL A 194 -5.86 6.45 -2.60
N VAL A 195 -4.96 5.99 -3.46
CA VAL A 195 -4.28 4.69 -3.31
C VAL A 195 -2.78 4.91 -3.30
N ALA A 196 -2.09 4.39 -2.31
CA ALA A 196 -0.64 4.36 -2.28
C ALA A 196 -0.15 2.91 -2.26
N VAL A 197 0.79 2.57 -3.16
CA VAL A 197 1.34 1.21 -3.30
C VAL A 197 2.82 1.27 -3.69
N PRO A 198 3.60 0.21 -3.41
CA PRO A 198 4.95 0.05 -3.93
C PRO A 198 4.97 -0.03 -5.45
N ASN A 199 6.07 0.41 -6.05
CA ASN A 199 6.22 0.50 -7.50
C ASN A 199 7.40 -0.36 -7.99
N PRO A 200 7.16 -1.49 -8.65
CA PRO A 200 8.20 -2.39 -9.13
C PRO A 200 9.06 -1.78 -10.27
N ARG A 201 8.69 -0.60 -10.80
CA ARG A 201 9.51 0.16 -11.78
C ARG A 201 10.41 1.20 -11.13
N SER A 202 10.50 1.23 -9.82
CA SER A 202 11.34 2.16 -9.08
C SER A 202 12.83 1.94 -9.31
N TYR A 203 13.64 2.95 -8.93
CA TYR A 203 15.09 2.86 -9.00
C TYR A 203 15.63 1.73 -8.10
N ASP A 204 15.13 1.63 -6.88
CA ASP A 204 15.54 0.63 -5.90
C ASP A 204 15.05 -0.77 -6.27
N ALA A 205 13.86 -0.94 -6.84
CA ALA A 205 13.41 -2.22 -7.40
C ALA A 205 14.35 -2.71 -8.52
N ALA A 206 14.74 -1.83 -9.43
CA ALA A 206 15.68 -2.17 -10.50
C ALA A 206 17.09 -2.51 -9.95
N LYS A 207 17.50 -1.89 -8.85
CA LYS A 207 18.78 -2.11 -8.17
C LYS A 207 18.82 -3.45 -7.44
N TYR A 208 17.76 -3.78 -6.67
CA TYR A 208 17.74 -4.93 -5.77
C TYR A 208 17.13 -6.19 -6.40
N LYS A 209 16.36 -6.03 -7.49
CA LYS A 209 15.70 -7.13 -8.22
C LYS A 209 14.89 -8.01 -7.26
N GLU A 210 15.10 -9.33 -7.29
CA GLU A 210 14.41 -10.31 -6.42
C GLU A 210 14.62 -10.08 -4.91
N GLN A 211 15.64 -9.30 -4.53
CA GLN A 211 15.94 -8.93 -3.15
C GLN A 211 15.29 -7.59 -2.73
N TRP A 212 14.48 -6.98 -3.61
CA TRP A 212 13.80 -5.74 -3.27
C TRP A 212 12.74 -5.99 -2.19
N ALA A 213 12.92 -5.35 -1.04
CA ALA A 213 12.09 -5.63 0.14
C ALA A 213 10.60 -5.35 -0.06
N ALA A 214 10.24 -4.45 -0.98
CA ALA A 214 8.84 -4.15 -1.23
C ALA A 214 8.14 -5.12 -2.21
N TYR A 215 8.81 -6.18 -2.69
CA TYR A 215 8.07 -7.34 -3.20
C TYR A 215 7.32 -8.05 -2.07
N ASP A 216 7.86 -8.07 -0.88
CA ASP A 216 7.23 -8.53 0.36
C ASP A 216 6.36 -9.79 0.21
N VAL A 217 6.87 -10.77 -0.55
CA VAL A 217 6.16 -12.03 -0.80
C VAL A 217 6.03 -12.87 0.48
N PRO A 218 4.94 -13.59 0.71
CA PRO A 218 3.72 -13.64 -0.10
C PRO A 218 2.65 -12.63 0.32
N ARG A 219 2.94 -11.70 1.23
CA ARG A 219 1.99 -10.69 1.75
C ARG A 219 1.53 -9.73 0.65
N HIS A 220 2.43 -9.30 -0.25
CA HIS A 220 2.07 -8.56 -1.44
C HIS A 220 1.69 -9.52 -2.57
N LEU A 221 0.40 -9.57 -2.87
CA LEU A 221 -0.16 -10.38 -3.96
C LEU A 221 0.01 -9.66 -5.32
N TRP A 222 -0.10 -8.33 -5.32
CA TRP A 222 -0.18 -7.49 -6.50
C TRP A 222 0.92 -6.44 -6.53
N HIS A 223 1.59 -6.28 -7.68
CA HIS A 223 2.67 -5.32 -7.85
C HIS A 223 2.30 -4.32 -8.94
N PHE A 224 1.91 -3.13 -8.52
CA PHE A 224 1.33 -2.12 -9.40
C PHE A 224 2.38 -1.20 -10.01
N THR A 225 2.52 -1.24 -11.34
CA THR A 225 3.19 -0.15 -12.07
C THR A 225 2.24 1.04 -12.25
N PRO A 226 2.73 2.27 -12.51
CA PRO A 226 1.86 3.41 -12.78
C PRO A 226 0.84 3.16 -13.90
N ALA A 227 1.26 2.55 -15.00
CA ALA A 227 0.38 2.23 -16.13
C ALA A 227 -0.72 1.22 -15.75
N VAL A 228 -0.38 0.19 -14.96
CA VAL A 228 -1.34 -0.82 -14.49
C VAL A 228 -2.34 -0.20 -13.53
N MET A 229 -1.90 0.64 -12.59
CA MET A 229 -2.78 1.32 -11.65
C MET A 229 -3.79 2.22 -12.37
N GLN A 230 -3.34 2.97 -13.39
CA GLN A 230 -4.22 3.79 -14.22
C GLN A 230 -5.25 2.94 -14.98
N GLN A 231 -4.84 1.78 -15.52
CA GLN A 231 -5.75 0.87 -16.22
C GLN A 231 -6.80 0.26 -15.28
N PHE A 232 -6.43 -0.10 -14.04
CA PHE A 232 -7.41 -0.55 -13.04
C PHE A 232 -8.41 0.56 -12.72
N GLY A 233 -7.96 1.78 -12.47
CA GLY A 233 -8.85 2.91 -12.26
C GLY A 233 -9.83 3.08 -13.42
N ALA A 234 -9.35 3.07 -14.65
CA ALA A 234 -10.19 3.21 -15.85
C ALA A 234 -11.21 2.07 -16.00
N LYS A 235 -10.82 0.81 -15.71
CA LYS A 235 -11.69 -0.36 -15.73
C LYS A 235 -12.90 -0.22 -14.81
N TYR A 236 -12.76 0.45 -13.67
CA TYR A 236 -13.82 0.64 -12.67
C TYR A 236 -14.43 2.04 -12.66
N GLY A 237 -14.30 2.77 -13.78
CA GLY A 237 -14.97 4.07 -13.96
C GLY A 237 -14.28 5.23 -13.28
N PHE A 238 -12.98 5.13 -13.01
CA PHE A 238 -12.18 6.21 -12.47
C PHE A 238 -11.29 6.87 -13.53
N ILE A 239 -10.99 8.13 -13.32
CA ILE A 239 -9.97 8.90 -14.06
C ILE A 239 -8.85 9.23 -13.07
N LEU A 240 -7.60 8.98 -13.47
CA LEU A 240 -6.43 9.41 -12.70
C LEU A 240 -6.32 10.94 -12.75
N ALA A 241 -6.53 11.59 -11.60
CA ALA A 241 -6.47 13.04 -11.47
C ALA A 241 -5.05 13.54 -11.12
N ASP A 242 -4.28 12.74 -10.38
CA ASP A 242 -2.91 13.06 -10.00
C ASP A 242 -2.13 11.79 -9.63
N GLN A 243 -0.80 11.84 -9.79
CA GLN A 243 0.12 10.84 -9.26
C GLN A 243 1.34 11.50 -8.63
N ARG A 244 1.72 11.05 -7.46
CA ARG A 244 2.82 11.64 -6.67
C ARG A 244 3.74 10.59 -6.09
N PRO A 245 5.04 10.89 -6.00
CA PRO A 245 5.99 10.03 -5.32
C PRO A 245 5.77 10.04 -3.80
N MET A 246 6.14 8.94 -3.13
CA MET A 246 6.35 8.88 -1.68
C MET A 246 7.86 8.93 -1.39
N PRO A 247 8.41 10.08 -0.99
CA PRO A 247 9.86 10.32 -1.04
C PRO A 247 10.66 9.52 -0.01
N PHE A 248 10.03 9.10 1.11
CA PHE A 248 10.77 8.47 2.22
C PHE A 248 10.81 6.95 2.15
N ASP A 249 9.93 6.31 1.40
CA ASP A 249 9.83 4.85 1.34
C ASP A 249 11.11 4.23 0.78
N ALA A 250 11.75 4.88 -0.20
CA ALA A 250 13.00 4.42 -0.77
C ALA A 250 14.11 4.18 0.26
N PHE A 251 14.18 4.99 1.32
CA PHE A 251 15.18 4.84 2.38
C PHE A 251 14.93 3.58 3.19
N TYR A 252 13.69 3.39 3.64
CA TYR A 252 13.32 2.24 4.45
C TYR A 252 13.42 0.93 3.64
N VAL A 253 12.86 0.90 2.44
CA VAL A 253 12.89 -0.26 1.54
C VAL A 253 14.33 -0.63 1.17
N SER A 254 15.18 0.37 0.88
CA SER A 254 16.59 0.10 0.58
C SER A 254 17.36 -0.47 1.78
N MET A 255 17.12 0.04 3.00
CA MET A 255 17.74 -0.51 4.20
C MET A 255 17.37 -1.98 4.45
N LEU A 256 16.08 -2.32 4.25
CA LEU A 256 15.64 -3.71 4.37
C LEU A 256 16.22 -4.59 3.26
N SER A 257 16.27 -4.11 2.02
CA SER A 257 16.85 -4.85 0.91
C SER A 257 18.34 -5.14 1.11
N GLU A 258 19.11 -4.20 1.68
CA GLU A 258 20.51 -4.43 2.06
C GLU A 258 20.65 -5.45 3.21
N LYS A 259 19.69 -5.45 4.17
CA LYS A 259 19.62 -6.46 5.24
C LYS A 259 19.36 -7.86 4.64
N TYR A 260 18.46 -7.98 3.67
CA TYR A 260 18.17 -9.25 2.99
C TYR A 260 19.35 -9.79 2.22
N GLN A 261 20.17 -8.93 1.61
CA GLN A 261 21.41 -9.30 0.94
C GLN A 261 22.55 -9.63 1.92
N LYS A 262 22.33 -9.52 3.24
CA LYS A 262 23.32 -9.76 4.30
C LYS A 262 24.60 -8.94 4.14
N HIS A 263 24.51 -7.76 3.54
CA HIS A 263 25.67 -6.87 3.37
C HIS A 263 26.14 -6.30 4.71
N ALA A 264 27.44 -6.01 4.81
CA ALA A 264 27.98 -5.23 5.90
C ALA A 264 27.41 -3.79 5.85
N PHE A 265 27.08 -3.22 7.01
CA PHE A 265 26.55 -1.86 7.17
C PHE A 265 25.27 -1.58 6.36
N PRO A 266 24.20 -2.41 6.48
CA PRO A 266 23.01 -2.29 5.65
C PRO A 266 22.31 -0.93 5.79
N PHE A 267 22.37 -0.31 6.95
CA PHE A 267 21.85 1.03 7.19
C PHE A 267 22.53 2.08 6.28
N LEU A 268 23.86 2.16 6.31
CA LEU A 268 24.62 3.15 5.52
C LEU A 268 24.42 2.94 4.01
N ARG A 269 24.50 1.69 3.57
CA ARG A 269 24.30 1.34 2.14
C ARG A 269 22.89 1.65 1.69
N GLY A 270 21.88 1.30 2.50
CA GLY A 270 20.49 1.59 2.23
C GLY A 270 20.21 3.10 2.16
N MET A 271 20.84 3.89 3.04
CA MET A 271 20.76 5.35 2.96
C MET A 271 21.33 5.91 1.64
N ILE A 272 22.49 5.41 1.20
CA ILE A 272 23.10 5.83 -0.08
C ILE A 272 22.17 5.48 -1.26
N VAL A 273 21.60 4.28 -1.28
CA VAL A 273 20.65 3.87 -2.35
C VAL A 273 19.37 4.68 -2.26
N GLY A 274 18.83 4.91 -1.06
CA GLY A 274 17.66 5.75 -0.82
C GLY A 274 17.84 7.17 -1.36
N ILE A 275 19.02 7.80 -1.14
CA ILE A 275 19.36 9.10 -1.72
C ILE A 275 19.36 9.04 -3.25
N LYS A 276 19.98 8.01 -3.85
CA LYS A 276 20.00 7.84 -5.32
C LYS A 276 18.59 7.65 -5.88
N ALA A 277 17.76 6.84 -5.22
CA ALA A 277 16.35 6.65 -5.58
C ALA A 277 15.56 7.96 -5.49
N TRP A 278 15.77 8.74 -4.43
CA TRP A 278 15.16 10.05 -4.26
C TRP A 278 15.54 11.02 -5.39
N PHE A 279 16.83 11.13 -5.73
CA PHE A 279 17.29 11.92 -6.88
C PHE A 279 16.71 11.41 -8.21
N SER A 280 16.66 10.08 -8.41
CA SER A 280 16.00 9.49 -9.60
C SER A 280 14.55 9.92 -9.73
N THR A 281 13.83 10.04 -8.59
CA THR A 281 12.45 10.50 -8.53
C THR A 281 12.29 11.98 -8.93
N LEU A 282 13.27 12.83 -8.64
CA LEU A 282 13.25 14.23 -9.11
C LEU A 282 13.35 14.35 -10.63
N ILE A 283 14.06 13.42 -11.27
CA ILE A 283 14.20 13.37 -12.74
C ILE A 283 12.94 12.73 -13.36
N ASN A 284 12.46 11.64 -12.79
CA ASN A 284 11.27 10.94 -13.25
C ASN A 284 10.46 10.43 -12.05
N LYS A 285 9.30 11.04 -11.81
CA LYS A 285 8.41 10.72 -10.68
C LYS A 285 8.02 9.24 -10.63
N GLU A 286 7.86 8.60 -11.78
CA GLU A 286 7.49 7.18 -11.89
C GLU A 286 8.59 6.21 -11.44
N ARG A 287 9.77 6.71 -11.06
CA ARG A 287 10.86 5.93 -10.49
C ARG A 287 10.90 5.95 -8.95
N SER A 288 9.85 6.49 -8.31
CA SER A 288 9.71 6.42 -6.86
C SER A 288 9.44 5.01 -6.37
N SER A 289 9.98 4.67 -5.20
CA SER A 289 9.80 3.37 -4.53
C SER A 289 8.33 3.04 -4.29
N SER A 290 7.56 4.03 -3.85
CA SER A 290 6.10 3.97 -3.74
C SER A 290 5.47 5.18 -4.41
N MET A 291 4.25 5.00 -4.90
CA MET A 291 3.49 6.03 -5.59
C MET A 291 2.11 6.22 -4.95
N ILE A 292 1.67 7.46 -4.89
CA ILE A 292 0.30 7.83 -4.53
C ILE A 292 -0.46 8.15 -5.81
N TYR A 293 -1.65 7.59 -5.95
CA TYR A 293 -2.58 7.83 -7.05
C TYR A 293 -3.86 8.45 -6.50
N VAL A 294 -4.30 9.53 -7.12
CA VAL A 294 -5.57 10.19 -6.80
C VAL A 294 -6.52 10.01 -7.98
N PHE A 295 -7.63 9.35 -7.72
CA PHE A 295 -8.66 9.08 -8.70
C PHE A 295 -9.92 9.87 -8.43
N ARG A 296 -10.68 10.17 -9.50
CA ARG A 296 -12.04 10.69 -9.47
C ARG A 296 -12.94 9.80 -10.30
N LYS A 297 -14.22 9.71 -9.97
CA LYS A 297 -15.18 9.03 -10.85
C LYS A 297 -15.25 9.74 -12.19
N LYS A 298 -15.36 8.94 -13.25
CA LYS A 298 -15.70 9.44 -14.59
C LYS A 298 -17.17 9.91 -14.56
N GLN A 299 -17.38 11.15 -14.90
CA GLN A 299 -18.73 11.70 -15.08
C GLN A 299 -19.36 11.15 -16.35
#